data_8d647e87746c8bbf07835a04e6616e34
#
_entry.id   8d647e87746c8bbf07835a04e6616e34
#
_cell.length_a   1.000
_cell.length_b   1.000
_cell.length_c   1.000
_cell.angle_alpha   90.00
_cell.angle_beta   90.00
_cell.angle_gamma   90.00
#
_symmetry.space_group_name_H-M   'P 1'
#
loop_
_entity.id
_entity.type
_entity.pdbx_description
1 polymer ?
#
loop_
_entity_poly.entity_id
_entity_poly.type
_entity_poly.pdbx_seq_one_letter_code
_entity_poly.pdbx_strand_id
1 'polypeptide(L)' 'MTGDPNDPGLAENRRKEIFLALVNAQDDGADVVISRRMMVERFDVSESQVREIEREGLDNNWPPLD' A
#
# COMPACT_ATOMS: atom_id res chain seq x y z
N MET A 1 -15.97 3.67 11.58
CA MET A 1 -16.00 4.14 11.16
C MET A 1 -15.47 4.40 10.61
N THR A 2 -15.49 4.09 10.54
CA THR A 2 -15.20 4.37 9.92
C THR A 2 -14.28 5.09 9.50
N GLY A 3 -13.66 4.99 8.99
CA GLY A 3 -12.63 5.80 8.48
C GLY A 3 -13.14 7.17 8.18
N ASP A 4 -12.28 8.12 8.12
CA ASP A 4 -12.80 9.41 7.78
C ASP A 4 -13.02 9.49 6.25
N PRO A 5 -13.76 10.48 5.80
CA PRO A 5 -14.12 10.60 4.39
C PRO A 5 -12.94 10.86 3.45
N ASN A 6 -11.87 11.40 3.98
CA ASN A 6 -10.70 11.71 3.16
C ASN A 6 -9.75 10.56 3.05
N ASP A 7 -9.97 9.59 3.89
CA ASP A 7 -9.11 8.44 3.97
C ASP A 7 -10.01 7.22 3.97
N PRO A 8 -10.32 6.65 2.87
CA PRO A 8 -11.34 5.59 2.80
C PRO A 8 -10.97 4.42 3.70
N GLY A 9 -10.86 4.69 4.97
CA GLY A 9 -10.61 3.70 5.99
C GLY A 9 -9.17 3.53 6.40
N LEU A 10 -8.25 4.34 5.87
CA LEU A 10 -6.82 4.11 6.13
C LEU A 10 -6.13 5.38 6.58
N ALA A 11 -5.58 5.35 7.77
CA ALA A 11 -4.73 6.42 8.26
C ALA A 11 -3.38 6.40 7.52
N GLU A 12 -2.68 7.51 7.57
CA GLU A 12 -1.43 7.64 6.83
C GLU A 12 -0.41 6.60 7.25
N ASN A 13 -0.27 6.35 8.56
CA ASN A 13 0.71 5.37 9.00
C ASN A 13 0.34 3.96 8.54
N ARG A 14 -0.94 3.69 8.38
CA ARG A 14 -1.38 2.40 7.84
C ARG A 14 -1.02 2.30 6.36
N ARG A 15 -1.22 3.39 5.62
CA ARG A 15 -0.87 3.40 4.20
C ARG A 15 0.64 3.21 4.02
N LYS A 16 1.44 3.84 4.88
CA LYS A 16 2.89 3.66 4.83
C LYS A 16 3.29 2.22 5.13
N GLU A 17 2.59 1.58 6.04
CA GLU A 17 2.84 0.18 6.36
C GLU A 17 2.57 -0.71 5.17
N ILE A 18 1.47 -0.46 4.47
CA ILE A 18 1.12 -1.23 3.29
C ILE A 18 2.14 -0.99 2.18
N PHE A 19 2.55 0.26 2.00
CA PHE A 19 3.56 0.58 0.99
C PHE A 19 4.87 -0.15 1.27
N LEU A 20 5.31 -0.16 2.50
CA LEU A 20 6.52 -0.87 2.88
C LEU A 20 6.42 -2.36 2.55
N ALA A 21 5.31 -2.98 2.92
CA ALA A 21 5.10 -4.39 2.64
C ALA A 21 5.05 -4.66 1.14
N LEU A 22 4.43 -3.76 0.38
CA LEU A 22 4.33 -3.89 -1.07
C LEU A 22 5.72 -3.88 -1.72
N VAL A 23 6.53 -2.90 -1.35
CA VAL A 23 7.87 -2.77 -1.93
C VAL A 23 8.74 -3.97 -1.53
N ASN A 24 8.62 -4.41 -0.29
CA ASN A 24 9.38 -5.58 0.17
C ASN A 24 9.00 -6.83 -0.62
N ALA A 25 7.71 -7.00 -0.92
CA ALA A 25 7.26 -8.14 -1.71
C ALA A 25 7.86 -8.08 -3.12
N GLN A 26 7.91 -6.90 -3.71
CA GLN A 26 8.50 -6.73 -5.04
C GLN A 26 10.00 -6.97 -5.02
N ASP A 27 10.68 -6.53 -3.97
CA ASP A 27 12.09 -6.78 -3.81
C ASP A 27 12.40 -8.27 -3.65
N ASP A 28 11.46 -9.01 -3.08
CA ASP A 28 11.60 -10.45 -2.93
C ASP A 28 11.28 -11.22 -4.20
N GLY A 29 10.90 -10.53 -5.26
CA GLY A 29 10.71 -11.16 -6.55
C GLY A 29 9.26 -11.24 -7.03
N ALA A 30 8.30 -10.81 -6.23
CA ALA A 30 6.91 -10.80 -6.67
C ALA A 30 6.73 -9.73 -7.74
N ASP A 31 6.01 -10.05 -8.82
CA ASP A 31 5.74 -9.02 -9.80
C ASP A 31 4.66 -8.06 -9.26
N VAL A 32 4.40 -7.00 -10.04
CA VAL A 32 3.54 -5.93 -9.58
C VAL A 32 2.12 -6.43 -9.28
N VAL A 33 1.57 -7.25 -10.18
CA VAL A 33 0.21 -7.74 -10.01
C VAL A 33 0.11 -8.64 -8.79
N ILE A 34 1.06 -9.54 -8.65
CA ILE A 34 1.05 -10.49 -7.52
C ILE A 34 1.24 -9.75 -6.21
N SER A 35 2.17 -8.79 -6.16
CA SER A 35 2.43 -8.05 -4.94
C SER A 35 1.21 -7.25 -4.50
N ARG A 36 0.48 -6.66 -5.45
CA ARG A 36 -0.74 -5.93 -5.12
C ARG A 36 -1.80 -6.86 -4.53
N ARG A 37 -1.96 -8.03 -5.13
CA ARG A 37 -2.93 -9.01 -4.64
C ARG A 37 -2.57 -9.46 -3.23
N MET A 38 -1.29 -9.65 -2.96
CA MET A 38 -0.85 -10.00 -1.62
C MET A 38 -1.29 -8.95 -0.60
N MET A 39 -1.18 -7.67 -0.97
CA MET A 39 -1.58 -6.60 -0.07
C MET A 39 -3.08 -6.58 0.15
N VAL A 40 -3.85 -6.83 -0.91
CA VAL A 40 -5.31 -6.91 -0.79
C VAL A 40 -5.71 -7.96 0.24
N GLU A 41 -5.10 -9.12 0.18
CA GLU A 41 -5.44 -10.21 1.09
C GLU A 41 -4.90 -9.97 2.49
N ARG A 42 -3.69 -9.45 2.58
CA ARG A 42 -3.02 -9.29 3.87
C ARG A 42 -3.62 -8.16 4.69
N PHE A 43 -3.97 -7.06 4.05
CA PHE A 43 -4.44 -5.86 4.75
C PHE A 43 -5.93 -5.61 4.58
N ASP A 44 -6.61 -6.47 3.85
CA ASP A 44 -8.06 -6.36 3.64
C ASP A 44 -8.43 -5.01 3.02
N VAL A 45 -7.73 -4.66 1.96
CA VAL A 45 -7.95 -3.43 1.21
C VAL A 45 -8.28 -3.78 -0.24
N SER A 46 -8.80 -2.81 -0.98
CA SER A 46 -9.10 -3.03 -2.39
C SER A 46 -7.84 -2.84 -3.23
N GLU A 47 -7.87 -3.39 -4.43
CA GLU A 47 -6.77 -3.20 -5.37
C GLU A 47 -6.60 -1.72 -5.71
N SER A 48 -7.70 -0.99 -5.86
CA SER A 48 -7.64 0.45 -6.09
C SER A 48 -6.89 1.16 -4.98
N GLN A 49 -7.17 0.79 -3.74
CA GLN A 49 -6.48 1.39 -2.61
C GLN A 49 -5.00 1.08 -2.65
N VAL A 50 -4.63 -0.14 -3.00
CA VAL A 50 -3.21 -0.50 -3.10
C VAL A 50 -2.52 0.33 -4.15
N ARG A 51 -3.16 0.51 -5.32
CA ARG A 51 -2.56 1.30 -6.38
C ARG A 51 -2.39 2.76 -5.98
N GLU A 52 -3.36 3.31 -5.26
CA GLU A 52 -3.26 4.68 -4.78
C GLU A 52 -2.15 4.82 -3.75
N ILE A 53 -2.03 3.85 -2.87
CA ILE A 53 -0.97 3.84 -1.86
C ILE A 53 0.40 3.75 -2.53
N GLU A 54 0.52 2.91 -3.54
CA GLU A 54 1.76 2.79 -4.28
C GLU A 54 2.16 4.11 -4.89
N ARG A 55 1.21 4.79 -5.52
CA ARG A 55 1.48 6.09 -6.14
C ARG A 55 1.85 7.13 -5.10
N GLU A 56 1.11 7.17 -4.00
CA GLU A 56 1.38 8.12 -2.93
C GLU A 56 2.77 7.90 -2.33
N GLY A 57 3.13 6.65 -2.11
CA GLY A 57 4.44 6.33 -1.56
C GLY A 57 5.56 6.73 -2.50
N LEU A 58 5.38 6.52 -3.79
CA LEU A 58 6.39 6.91 -4.77
C LEU A 58 6.53 8.43 -4.82
N ASP A 59 5.40 9.14 -4.80
CA ASP A 59 5.41 10.60 -4.87
C ASP A 59 6.05 11.22 -3.64
N ASN A 60 5.93 10.58 -2.50
CA ASN A 60 6.42 11.11 -1.22
C ASN A 60 7.69 10.45 -0.74
N ASN A 61 8.26 9.56 -1.53
CA ASN A 61 9.47 8.82 -1.16
C ASN A 61 9.33 8.15 0.20
N TRP A 62 8.22 7.50 0.42
CA TRP A 62 8.00 6.79 1.68
C TRP A 62 9.02 5.67 1.84
N PRO A 63 9.41 5.34 3.08
CA PRO A 63 10.28 4.18 3.27
C PRO A 63 9.67 2.93 2.64
N PRO A 64 10.45 2.06 2.05
CA PRO A 64 11.92 2.01 2.11
C PRO A 64 12.62 2.79 1.00
N LEU A 65 11.93 3.70 0.32
CA LEU A 65 12.56 4.43 -0.79
C LEU A 65 13.56 5.46 -0.31
N ASP A 66 13.34 5.95 0.90
CA ASP A 66 14.20 7.00 1.42
C ASP A 66 14.97 6.54 2.64
#